data_dc61d0dd42d0ad0ea3021f56ac09aa06
#
_entry.id   dc61d0dd42d0ad0ea3021f56ac09aa06
#
_cell.length_a   1.000
_cell.length_b   1.000
_cell.length_c   1.000
_cell.angle_alpha   90.00
_cell.angle_beta   90.00
_cell.angle_gamma   90.00
#
_symmetry.space_group_name_H-M   'P 1'
#
loop_
_entity.id
_entity.type
_entity.pdbx_description
1 polymer ?
#
loop_
_entity_poly.entity_id
_entity_poly.type
_entity_poly.pdbx_seq_one_letter_code
_entity_poly.pdbx_strand_id
1 'polypeptide(L)'
;MAVPDPNEFRQAVGMLPTGVTVIGALGPAGPAGATASAVCSLSLEPMMMLACLDRGSRTLLAVQGADRFVINVLGRDQRPAAEVFATKVEQEQKWASVSWREHRGIPLIEGCLAHVVCSLRDVIAAGDHVIITGDVLEVEAVAGEPLVYHGGLFRSLDSTTGPDDGPGDPQH
;
A
#
# COMPACT_ATOMS: atom_id res chain seq x y z
N MET A 1 21.63 -22.93 13.94
CA MET A 1 21.93 -21.78 13.05
C MET A 1 21.81 -20.52 13.87
N ALA A 2 22.76 -19.57 13.75
CA ALA A 2 22.66 -18.28 14.42
C ALA A 2 21.53 -17.44 13.79
N VAL A 3 20.86 -16.64 14.61
CA VAL A 3 19.87 -15.68 14.12
C VAL A 3 20.64 -14.58 13.38
N PRO A 4 20.22 -14.18 12.17
CA PRO A 4 20.87 -13.09 11.42
C PRO A 4 20.84 -11.77 12.18
N ASP A 5 21.84 -10.92 11.94
CA ASP A 5 21.83 -9.55 12.44
C ASP A 5 20.67 -8.75 11.80
N PRO A 6 19.92 -7.93 12.58
CA PRO A 6 18.82 -7.16 12.02
C PRO A 6 19.18 -6.20 10.88
N ASN A 7 20.43 -5.72 10.82
CA ASN A 7 20.88 -4.85 9.73
C ASN A 7 21.18 -5.65 8.47
N GLU A 8 21.79 -6.86 8.61
CA GLU A 8 21.97 -7.78 7.48
C GLU A 8 20.62 -8.17 6.89
N PHE A 9 19.63 -8.46 7.74
CA PHE A 9 18.27 -8.75 7.30
C PHE A 9 17.65 -7.57 6.54
N ARG A 10 17.73 -6.34 7.09
CA ARG A 10 17.21 -5.13 6.41
C ARG A 10 17.89 -4.89 5.06
N GLN A 11 19.21 -5.10 4.97
CA GLN A 11 19.92 -4.97 3.70
C GLN A 11 19.43 -5.98 2.68
N ALA A 12 19.28 -7.25 3.08
CA ALA A 12 18.82 -8.30 2.19
C ALA A 12 17.39 -8.04 1.67
N VAL A 13 16.43 -7.74 2.57
CA VAL A 13 15.04 -7.46 2.14
C VAL A 13 14.92 -6.15 1.37
N GLY A 14 15.80 -5.19 1.62
CA GLY A 14 15.88 -3.94 0.87
C GLY A 14 16.24 -4.14 -0.61
N MET A 15 16.79 -5.30 -0.98
CA MET A 15 17.08 -5.64 -2.38
C MET A 15 15.84 -6.07 -3.17
N LEU A 16 14.71 -6.32 -2.51
CA LEU A 16 13.44 -6.55 -3.19
C LEU A 16 12.85 -5.22 -3.66
N PRO A 17 12.71 -4.97 -4.97
CA PRO A 17 11.98 -3.80 -5.45
C PRO A 17 10.49 -4.01 -5.18
N THR A 18 9.83 -2.99 -4.65
CA THR A 18 8.39 -3.03 -4.38
C THR A 18 7.71 -1.80 -4.94
N GLY A 19 6.46 -1.92 -5.35
CA GLY A 19 5.59 -0.77 -5.51
C GLY A 19 5.38 -0.06 -4.17
N VAL A 20 5.05 1.22 -4.21
CA VAL A 20 4.73 2.01 -3.02
C VAL A 20 3.25 2.29 -2.99
N THR A 21 2.62 1.99 -1.86
CA THR A 21 1.18 2.19 -1.66
C THR A 21 0.92 2.96 -0.37
N VAL A 22 -0.26 3.54 -0.27
CA VAL A 22 -0.83 4.01 1.01
C VAL A 22 -2.08 3.19 1.28
N ILE A 23 -2.06 2.45 2.39
CA ILE A 23 -3.27 1.82 2.91
C ILE A 23 -4.07 2.89 3.64
N GLY A 24 -5.33 3.06 3.25
CA GLY A 24 -6.22 4.05 3.84
C GLY A 24 -7.53 3.43 4.35
N ALA A 25 -8.06 3.98 5.43
CA ALA A 25 -9.40 3.66 5.94
C ALA A 25 -10.02 4.90 6.61
N LEU A 26 -11.35 4.97 6.61
CA LEU A 26 -12.10 6.04 7.29
C LEU A 26 -12.67 5.48 8.60
N GLY A 27 -11.91 5.65 9.68
CA GLY A 27 -12.34 5.27 11.01
C GLY A 27 -13.20 6.34 11.71
N PRO A 28 -13.68 6.08 12.94
CA PRO A 28 -14.50 7.03 13.70
C PRO A 28 -13.81 8.37 14.00
N ALA A 29 -12.47 8.38 14.03
CA ALA A 29 -11.66 9.58 14.26
C ALA A 29 -11.27 10.31 12.96
N GLY A 30 -11.84 9.93 11.82
CA GLY A 30 -11.49 10.45 10.50
C GLY A 30 -10.59 9.51 9.68
N PRO A 31 -10.03 9.99 8.56
CA PRO A 31 -9.20 9.17 7.71
C PRO A 31 -7.87 8.83 8.39
N ALA A 32 -7.44 7.59 8.24
CA ALA A 32 -6.13 7.12 8.69
C ALA A 32 -5.42 6.40 7.53
N GLY A 33 -4.10 6.58 7.46
CA GLY A 33 -3.30 5.97 6.41
C GLY A 33 -1.86 5.74 6.82
N ALA A 34 -1.25 4.75 6.17
CA ALA A 34 0.16 4.42 6.32
C ALA A 34 0.74 3.94 4.98
N THR A 35 1.96 4.35 4.70
CA THR A 35 2.73 3.82 3.58
C THR A 35 3.04 2.35 3.83
N ALA A 36 2.79 1.54 2.81
CA ALA A 36 3.09 0.12 2.83
C ALA A 36 3.71 -0.30 1.49
N SER A 37 4.77 -1.10 1.59
CA SER A 37 5.40 -1.80 0.46
C SER A 37 5.14 -3.30 0.48
N ALA A 38 4.73 -3.84 1.62
CA ALA A 38 4.35 -5.24 1.77
C ALA A 38 2.86 -5.42 1.41
N VAL A 39 2.57 -5.33 0.13
CA VAL A 39 1.23 -5.46 -0.46
C VAL A 39 1.32 -6.34 -1.68
N CYS A 40 0.40 -7.27 -1.85
CA CYS A 40 0.33 -8.09 -3.05
C CYS A 40 -1.10 -8.55 -3.35
N SER A 41 -1.32 -8.92 -4.62
CA SER A 41 -2.46 -9.73 -5.02
C SER A 41 -2.36 -11.10 -4.34
N LEU A 42 -3.43 -11.57 -3.70
CA LEU A 42 -3.46 -12.82 -2.94
C LEU A 42 -4.19 -13.92 -3.71
N SER A 43 -5.28 -13.59 -4.37
CA SER A 43 -6.12 -14.55 -5.09
C SER A 43 -6.89 -13.84 -6.20
N LEU A 44 -7.18 -14.57 -7.26
CA LEU A 44 -8.07 -14.12 -8.34
C LEU A 44 -9.47 -14.70 -8.20
N GLU A 45 -9.64 -15.83 -7.50
CA GLU A 45 -10.94 -16.47 -7.31
C GLU A 45 -11.06 -17.03 -5.88
N PRO A 46 -11.72 -16.29 -4.96
CA PRO A 46 -12.21 -14.91 -5.12
C PRO A 46 -11.06 -13.89 -5.25
N MET A 47 -11.37 -12.71 -5.80
CA MET A 47 -10.38 -11.62 -5.89
C MET A 47 -10.04 -11.10 -4.50
N MET A 48 -8.77 -11.19 -4.13
CA MET A 48 -8.29 -10.82 -2.80
C MET A 48 -6.94 -10.10 -2.85
N MET A 49 -6.75 -9.19 -1.90
CA MET A 49 -5.48 -8.52 -1.63
C MET A 49 -4.96 -8.86 -0.24
N LEU A 50 -3.64 -8.72 -0.08
CA LEU A 50 -2.92 -8.82 1.18
C LEU A 50 -2.11 -7.54 1.41
N ALA A 51 -2.08 -7.06 2.65
CA ALA A 51 -1.16 -6.01 3.08
C ALA A 51 -0.64 -6.28 4.50
N CYS A 52 0.56 -5.79 4.81
CA CYS A 52 1.11 -5.85 6.17
C CYS A 52 1.08 -4.45 6.78
N LEU A 53 0.62 -4.37 8.03
CA LEU A 53 0.58 -3.14 8.83
C LEU A 53 1.25 -3.37 10.18
N ASP A 54 1.91 -2.34 10.72
CA ASP A 54 2.42 -2.33 12.09
C ASP A 54 1.26 -2.58 13.07
N ARG A 55 1.47 -3.48 14.04
CA ARG A 55 0.45 -3.90 15.02
C ARG A 55 -0.09 -2.73 15.84
N GLY A 56 0.73 -1.71 16.10
CA GLY A 56 0.36 -0.51 16.86
C GLY A 56 -0.14 0.65 15.99
N SER A 57 -0.33 0.45 14.67
CA SER A 57 -0.67 1.56 13.79
C SER A 57 -2.12 2.01 13.93
N ARG A 58 -2.32 3.34 13.90
CA ARG A 58 -3.67 3.94 13.86
C ARG A 58 -4.45 3.54 12.60
N THR A 59 -3.73 3.27 11.53
CA THR A 59 -4.34 2.78 10.27
C THR A 59 -4.97 1.41 10.46
N LEU A 60 -4.30 0.49 11.17
CA LEU A 60 -4.88 -0.81 11.50
C LEU A 60 -6.17 -0.67 12.32
N LEU A 61 -6.17 0.21 13.33
CA LEU A 61 -7.38 0.46 14.14
C LEU A 61 -8.53 1.02 13.29
N ALA A 62 -8.23 1.93 12.35
CA ALA A 62 -9.22 2.46 11.43
C ALA A 62 -9.76 1.39 10.47
N VAL A 63 -8.89 0.54 9.91
CA VAL A 63 -9.27 -0.60 9.04
C VAL A 63 -10.22 -1.54 9.78
N GLN A 64 -9.87 -1.93 11.01
CA GLN A 64 -10.71 -2.80 11.83
C GLN A 64 -12.05 -2.16 12.22
N GLY A 65 -12.05 -0.85 12.48
CA GLY A 65 -13.26 -0.11 12.84
C GLY A 65 -14.20 0.16 11.67
N ALA A 66 -13.66 0.32 10.46
CA ALA A 66 -14.42 0.56 9.23
C ALA A 66 -14.84 -0.73 8.52
N ASP A 67 -14.22 -1.86 8.83
CA ASP A 67 -14.35 -3.15 8.15
C ASP A 67 -14.03 -3.06 6.64
N ARG A 68 -13.31 -2.02 6.25
CA ARG A 68 -12.93 -1.70 4.86
C ARG A 68 -11.62 -0.96 4.82
N PHE A 69 -10.91 -1.10 3.72
CA PHE A 69 -9.70 -0.34 3.44
C PHE A 69 -9.51 -0.12 1.94
N VAL A 70 -8.64 0.81 1.60
CA VAL A 70 -8.19 1.03 0.23
C VAL A 70 -6.68 0.88 0.15
N ILE A 71 -6.22 0.34 -0.95
CA ILE A 71 -4.83 0.36 -1.39
C ILE A 71 -4.72 1.44 -2.46
N ASN A 72 -4.12 2.58 -2.12
CA ASN A 72 -3.80 3.66 -3.05
C ASN A 72 -2.41 3.37 -3.65
N VAL A 73 -2.33 2.99 -4.91
CA VAL A 73 -1.06 2.69 -5.61
C VAL A 73 -0.46 3.99 -6.11
N LEU A 74 0.68 4.38 -5.57
CA LEU A 74 1.26 5.69 -5.84
C LEU A 74 1.98 5.75 -7.19
N GLY A 75 1.78 6.86 -7.91
CA GLY A 75 2.55 7.23 -9.07
C GLY A 75 3.91 7.86 -8.71
N ARG A 76 4.82 7.92 -9.67
CA ARG A 76 6.19 8.43 -9.52
C ARG A 76 6.26 9.80 -8.83
N ASP A 77 5.33 10.70 -9.13
CA ASP A 77 5.33 12.07 -8.64
C ASP A 77 4.73 12.18 -7.21
N GLN A 78 4.22 11.08 -6.65
CA GLN A 78 3.61 11.02 -5.31
C GLN A 78 4.59 10.62 -4.20
N ARG A 79 5.92 10.75 -4.44
CA ARG A 79 6.93 10.53 -3.42
C ARG A 79 6.67 11.33 -2.13
N PRO A 80 6.26 12.63 -2.16
CA PRO A 80 5.95 13.37 -0.92
C PRO A 80 4.82 12.72 -0.10
N ALA A 81 3.80 12.17 -0.75
CA ALA A 81 2.74 11.41 -0.08
C ALA A 81 3.32 10.15 0.59
N ALA A 82 4.13 9.37 -0.14
CA ALA A 82 4.79 8.19 0.43
C ALA A 82 5.60 8.53 1.68
N GLU A 83 6.38 9.60 1.64
CA GLU A 83 7.24 10.03 2.75
C GLU A 83 6.40 10.44 3.98
N VAL A 84 5.36 11.27 3.81
CA VAL A 84 4.56 11.73 4.94
C VAL A 84 3.76 10.60 5.59
N PHE A 85 3.18 9.71 4.79
CA PHE A 85 2.42 8.57 5.32
C PHE A 85 3.30 7.51 5.99
N ALA A 86 4.61 7.49 5.73
CA ALA A 86 5.59 6.65 6.43
C ALA A 86 5.98 7.18 7.82
N THR A 87 5.70 8.45 8.14
CA THR A 87 6.05 9.06 9.42
C THR A 87 5.07 8.68 10.54
N LYS A 88 5.41 9.08 11.79
CA LYS A 88 4.55 8.94 12.97
C LYS A 88 3.75 10.22 13.31
N VAL A 89 3.71 11.21 12.42
CA VAL A 89 2.90 12.42 12.63
C VAL A 89 1.41 12.09 12.69
N GLU A 90 0.60 13.06 13.19
CA GLU A 90 -0.84 12.86 13.32
C GLU A 90 -1.52 12.62 11.97
N GLN A 91 -2.58 11.79 11.98
CA GLN A 91 -3.29 11.43 10.75
C GLN A 91 -3.88 12.65 10.04
N GLU A 92 -4.40 13.62 10.79
CA GLU A 92 -4.91 14.88 10.25
C GLU A 92 -3.85 15.62 9.41
N GLN A 93 -2.59 15.67 9.89
CA GLN A 93 -1.49 16.32 9.16
C GLN A 93 -1.13 15.55 7.89
N LYS A 94 -1.15 14.20 7.92
CA LYS A 94 -0.92 13.38 6.73
C LYS A 94 -1.95 13.65 5.66
N TRP A 95 -3.22 13.60 6.01
CA TRP A 95 -4.31 13.78 5.06
C TRP A 95 -4.47 15.23 4.58
N ALA A 96 -4.09 16.22 5.40
CA ALA A 96 -4.02 17.62 4.98
C ALA A 96 -2.88 17.90 3.97
N SER A 97 -1.89 17.01 3.84
CA SER A 97 -0.76 17.18 2.92
C SER A 97 -1.01 16.63 1.51
N VAL A 98 -2.12 15.99 1.26
CA VAL A 98 -2.48 15.38 -0.02
C VAL A 98 -3.90 15.77 -0.44
N SER A 99 -4.16 15.82 -1.75
CA SER A 99 -5.52 15.85 -2.25
C SER A 99 -6.14 14.47 -2.18
N TRP A 100 -7.33 14.41 -1.61
CA TRP A 100 -8.08 13.15 -1.49
C TRP A 100 -9.57 13.39 -1.53
N ARG A 101 -10.34 12.39 -1.86
CA ARG A 101 -11.80 12.42 -1.84
C ARG A 101 -12.37 11.27 -1.03
N GLU A 102 -13.51 11.48 -0.40
CA GLU A 102 -14.27 10.39 0.17
C GLU A 102 -15.11 9.72 -0.91
N HIS A 103 -15.05 8.40 -0.97
CA HIS A 103 -15.87 7.58 -1.85
C HIS A 103 -16.47 6.43 -1.05
N ARG A 104 -17.75 6.48 -0.77
CA ARG A 104 -18.50 5.43 -0.01
C ARG A 104 -17.86 5.07 1.33
N GLY A 105 -17.41 6.06 2.06
CA GLY A 105 -16.73 5.85 3.35
C GLY A 105 -15.27 5.39 3.23
N ILE A 106 -14.64 5.57 2.07
CA ILE A 106 -13.24 5.22 1.81
C ILE A 106 -12.47 6.46 1.38
N PRO A 107 -11.26 6.72 1.95
CA PRO A 107 -10.44 7.88 1.58
C PRO A 107 -9.53 7.55 0.39
N LEU A 108 -9.85 8.04 -0.80
CA LEU A 108 -9.06 7.85 -2.02
C LEU A 108 -8.11 9.04 -2.22
N ILE A 109 -6.81 8.78 -2.26
CA ILE A 109 -5.80 9.81 -2.59
C ILE A 109 -5.88 10.07 -4.09
N GLU A 110 -6.00 11.35 -4.48
CA GLU A 110 -6.09 11.73 -5.88
C GLU A 110 -4.74 11.58 -6.61
N GLY A 111 -4.81 11.31 -7.91
CA GLY A 111 -3.62 11.14 -8.75
C GLY A 111 -2.89 9.80 -8.60
N CYS A 112 -3.43 8.85 -7.85
CA CYS A 112 -2.90 7.50 -7.77
C CYS A 112 -3.08 6.74 -9.09
N LEU A 113 -2.19 5.78 -9.35
CA LEU A 113 -2.30 4.90 -10.53
C LEU A 113 -3.43 3.89 -10.39
N ALA A 114 -3.70 3.46 -9.16
CA ALA A 114 -4.83 2.58 -8.91
C ALA A 114 -5.37 2.76 -7.49
N HIS A 115 -6.66 2.47 -7.35
CA HIS A 115 -7.35 2.29 -6.09
C HIS A 115 -7.94 0.88 -6.07
N VAL A 116 -7.58 0.09 -5.07
CA VAL A 116 -8.20 -1.22 -4.82
C VAL A 116 -8.93 -1.14 -3.49
N VAL A 117 -10.25 -1.08 -3.53
CA VAL A 117 -11.11 -1.03 -2.35
C VAL A 117 -11.43 -2.45 -1.92
N CYS A 118 -11.22 -2.75 -0.64
CA CYS A 118 -11.43 -4.07 -0.08
C CYS A 118 -12.34 -4.03 1.15
N SER A 119 -13.15 -5.06 1.35
CA SER A 119 -13.68 -5.40 2.67
C SER A 119 -12.62 -6.17 3.45
N LEU A 120 -12.47 -5.86 4.73
CA LEU A 120 -11.56 -6.60 5.60
C LEU A 120 -12.07 -8.04 5.78
N ARG A 121 -11.20 -9.02 5.58
CA ARG A 121 -11.53 -10.44 5.77
C ARG A 121 -10.86 -11.00 7.01
N ASP A 122 -9.52 -10.97 7.06
CA ASP A 122 -8.76 -11.53 8.16
C ASP A 122 -7.71 -10.53 8.67
N VAL A 123 -7.38 -10.66 9.95
CA VAL A 123 -6.26 -9.98 10.60
C VAL A 123 -5.42 -11.02 11.31
N ILE A 124 -4.25 -11.31 10.77
CA ILE A 124 -3.38 -12.40 11.20
C ILE A 124 -2.13 -11.82 11.85
N ALA A 125 -1.86 -12.20 13.10
CA ALA A 125 -0.67 -11.73 13.81
C ALA A 125 0.60 -12.32 13.20
N ALA A 126 1.58 -11.45 12.89
CA ALA A 126 2.84 -11.79 12.25
C ALA A 126 3.99 -10.97 12.84
N GLY A 127 4.54 -11.38 13.97
CA GLY A 127 5.63 -10.67 14.66
C GLY A 127 5.18 -9.30 15.21
N ASP A 128 5.89 -8.25 14.82
CA ASP A 128 5.57 -6.84 15.14
C ASP A 128 4.55 -6.22 14.19
N HIS A 129 4.14 -6.96 13.15
CA HIS A 129 3.13 -6.60 12.18
C HIS A 129 1.89 -7.50 12.28
N VAL A 130 0.89 -7.16 11.51
CA VAL A 130 -0.25 -8.01 11.17
C VAL A 130 -0.36 -8.10 9.65
N ILE A 131 -0.80 -9.24 9.17
CA ILE A 131 -1.25 -9.41 7.79
C ILE A 131 -2.76 -9.15 7.79
N ILE A 132 -3.20 -8.20 6.99
CA ILE A 132 -4.62 -8.04 6.67
C ILE A 132 -4.88 -8.65 5.31
N THR A 133 -5.99 -9.38 5.17
CA THR A 133 -6.52 -9.81 3.88
C THR A 133 -7.85 -9.13 3.62
N GLY A 134 -8.18 -8.93 2.36
CA GLY A 134 -9.46 -8.31 2.01
C GLY A 134 -9.98 -8.82 0.69
N ASP A 135 -11.30 -8.99 0.63
CA ASP A 135 -12.02 -9.27 -0.61
C ASP A 135 -12.15 -7.97 -1.40
N VAL A 136 -11.77 -8.00 -2.68
CA VAL A 136 -11.82 -6.83 -3.56
C VAL A 136 -13.27 -6.48 -3.88
N LEU A 137 -13.66 -5.24 -3.60
CA LEU A 137 -15.00 -4.72 -3.85
C LEU A 137 -15.06 -3.83 -5.11
N GLU A 138 -14.02 -3.04 -5.32
CA GLU A 138 -13.98 -2.04 -6.40
C GLU A 138 -12.52 -1.77 -6.80
N VAL A 139 -12.28 -1.54 -8.08
CA VAL A 139 -10.96 -1.18 -8.61
C VAL A 139 -11.08 -0.03 -9.59
N GLU A 140 -10.14 0.91 -9.50
CA GLU A 140 -9.90 1.95 -10.51
C GLU A 140 -8.42 1.88 -10.87
N ALA A 141 -8.06 2.03 -12.15
CA ALA A 141 -6.67 2.08 -12.57
C ALA A 141 -6.50 3.00 -13.78
N VAL A 142 -5.39 3.71 -13.81
CA VAL A 142 -4.97 4.57 -14.92
C VAL A 142 -3.54 4.25 -15.31
N ALA A 143 -3.19 4.43 -16.57
CA ALA A 143 -1.82 4.26 -17.03
C ALA A 143 -0.91 5.33 -16.42
N GLY A 144 0.32 4.96 -16.08
CA GLY A 144 1.32 5.88 -15.54
C GLY A 144 2.56 5.14 -15.02
N GLU A 145 3.54 5.90 -14.57
CA GLU A 145 4.77 5.34 -14.01
C GLU A 145 4.63 5.15 -12.49
N PRO A 146 4.89 3.93 -11.97
CA PRO A 146 4.75 3.66 -10.54
C PRO A 146 5.90 4.27 -9.74
N LEU A 147 5.59 4.61 -8.48
CA LEU A 147 6.61 4.86 -7.48
C LEU A 147 7.15 3.53 -6.98
N VAL A 148 8.47 3.34 -7.08
CA VAL A 148 9.16 2.11 -6.66
C VAL A 148 10.06 2.39 -5.48
N TYR A 149 10.17 1.44 -4.55
CA TYR A 149 11.12 1.48 -3.44
C TYR A 149 12.11 0.32 -3.57
N HIS A 150 13.41 0.65 -3.58
CA HIS A 150 14.48 -0.33 -3.70
C HIS A 150 15.77 0.20 -3.08
N GLY A 151 16.45 -0.64 -2.31
CA GLY A 151 17.75 -0.30 -1.69
C GLY A 151 17.66 0.88 -0.72
N GLY A 152 16.52 1.05 -0.02
CA GLY A 152 16.32 2.17 0.90
C GLY A 152 15.96 3.50 0.23
N LEU A 153 15.72 3.53 -1.09
CA LEU A 153 15.47 4.73 -1.86
C LEU A 153 14.23 4.60 -2.75
N PHE A 154 13.54 5.72 -2.97
CA PHE A 154 12.54 5.80 -4.03
C PHE A 154 13.22 5.84 -5.40
N ARG A 155 12.66 5.07 -6.34
CA ARG A 155 13.15 4.91 -7.71
C ARG A 155 12.03 5.13 -8.69
N SER A 156 12.36 5.46 -9.94
CA SER A 156 11.50 5.32 -11.11
C SER A 156 11.93 4.09 -11.90
N LEU A 157 11.01 3.49 -12.62
CA LEU A 157 11.36 2.52 -13.66
C LEU A 157 11.83 3.33 -14.88
N ASP A 158 13.06 3.09 -15.33
CA ASP A 158 13.48 3.64 -16.60
C ASP A 158 12.68 2.98 -17.72
N SER A 159 11.94 3.77 -18.48
CA SER A 159 11.18 3.33 -19.65
C SER A 159 12.10 3.03 -20.85
N THR A 160 13.33 2.56 -20.60
CA THR A 160 14.23 2.10 -21.66
C THR A 160 13.80 0.72 -22.11
N THR A 161 12.86 0.73 -23.08
CA THR A 161 12.87 -0.15 -24.23
C THR A 161 13.06 -1.64 -23.95
N GLY A 162 11.99 -2.30 -23.48
CA GLY A 162 11.69 -3.61 -24.05
C GLY A 162 10.87 -3.38 -25.34
N PRO A 163 10.87 -4.31 -26.30
CA PRO A 163 9.85 -4.30 -27.33
C PRO A 163 8.49 -4.21 -26.65
N ASP A 164 7.55 -3.53 -27.28
CA ASP A 164 6.15 -3.41 -26.85
C ASP A 164 5.51 -4.81 -26.88
N ASP A 165 5.89 -5.62 -25.92
CA ASP A 165 5.21 -6.85 -25.59
C ASP A 165 3.92 -6.39 -24.93
N GLY A 166 2.87 -6.33 -25.73
CA GLY A 166 1.52 -5.94 -25.34
C GLY A 166 1.10 -6.59 -24.00
N PRO A 167 -0.03 -6.24 -23.42
CA PRO A 167 -0.40 -6.61 -22.07
C PRO A 167 -0.15 -8.10 -21.87
N GLY A 168 0.87 -8.42 -21.08
CA GLY A 168 1.24 -9.80 -20.78
C GLY A 168 -0.01 -10.54 -20.29
N ASP A 169 -0.19 -11.74 -20.81
CA ASP A 169 -1.29 -12.64 -20.45
C ASP A 169 -1.32 -12.73 -18.91
N PRO A 170 -2.42 -12.35 -18.24
CA PRO A 170 -2.51 -12.30 -16.77
C PRO A 170 -2.65 -13.68 -16.15
N GLN A 171 -1.88 -14.66 -16.61
CA GLN A 171 -1.84 -16.00 -16.03
C GLN A 171 -0.71 -16.12 -14.99
N HIS A 172 -0.84 -15.39 -13.85
CA HIS A 172 -0.21 -15.80 -12.57
C HIS A 172 -0.89 -15.07 -11.42
#